data_a8ab38a66b89e1945283db8ae851e2fe
#
_entry.id   a8ab38a66b89e1945283db8ae851e2fe
#
_cell.length_a   1.000
_cell.length_b   1.000
_cell.length_c   1.000
_cell.angle_alpha   90.00
_cell.angle_beta   90.00
_cell.angle_gamma   90.00
#
_symmetry.space_group_name_H-M   'P 1'
#
loop_
_entity.id
_entity.type
_entity.pdbx_description
1 polymer ?
#
loop_
_entity_poly.entity_id
_entity_poly.type
_entity_poly.pdbx_seq_one_letter_code
_entity_poly.pdbx_strand_id
1 'polypeptide(L)'
;DTLTKAIYDNNPRAARITADDFKQISYPRIMEMYKERFADASDFVFTFVGNIDTDSIRPFVEQYLATLPVKGRAEKANPAEVPAIRKGEYTNIFKRALETPKASVVNFWSGKMEYNLENILTATMLKQILDLVYMEKVREDEGGTYGVQTSAQISSFPEGQTFLQAYFDTDPAKREKMNAIVRTELDNI
;
A
#
# COMPACT_ATOMS: atom_id res chain seq x y z
N ASP A 1 -13.01 1.86 -3.21
CA ASP A 1 -13.41 0.90 -4.26
C ASP A 1 -13.05 1.41 -5.66
N THR A 2 -13.52 2.61 -6.09
CA THR A 2 -13.25 3.15 -7.44
C THR A 2 -11.77 3.40 -7.69
N LEU A 3 -11.04 3.97 -6.72
CA LEU A 3 -9.59 4.17 -6.80
C LEU A 3 -8.84 2.84 -6.93
N THR A 4 -9.16 1.87 -6.08
CA THR A 4 -8.54 0.54 -6.11
C THR A 4 -8.77 -0.16 -7.46
N LYS A 5 -10.00 -0.09 -7.99
CA LYS A 5 -10.31 -0.59 -9.33
C LYS A 5 -9.53 0.10 -10.43
N ALA A 6 -9.35 1.42 -10.32
CA ALA A 6 -8.53 2.19 -11.26
C ALA A 6 -7.06 1.77 -11.22
N ILE A 7 -6.47 1.65 -10.02
CA ILE A 7 -5.06 1.29 -9.82
C ILE A 7 -4.78 -0.14 -10.30
N TYR A 8 -5.63 -1.10 -9.93
CA TYR A 8 -5.38 -2.54 -10.18
C TYR A 8 -6.18 -3.14 -11.34
N ASP A 9 -6.69 -2.29 -12.23
CA ASP A 9 -7.39 -2.72 -13.46
C ASP A 9 -8.54 -3.69 -13.20
N ASN A 10 -9.36 -3.40 -12.19
CA ASN A 10 -10.47 -4.25 -11.73
C ASN A 10 -10.06 -5.67 -11.31
N ASN A 11 -8.80 -5.88 -10.90
CA ASN A 11 -8.36 -7.18 -10.44
C ASN A 11 -9.21 -7.65 -9.23
N PRO A 12 -9.82 -8.84 -9.27
CA PRO A 12 -10.69 -9.31 -8.19
C PRO A 12 -9.96 -9.51 -6.86
N ARG A 13 -8.64 -9.78 -6.87
CA ARG A 13 -7.83 -9.90 -5.65
C ARG A 13 -7.59 -8.57 -4.94
N ALA A 14 -7.73 -7.45 -5.65
CA ALA A 14 -7.68 -6.09 -5.10
C ALA A 14 -9.07 -5.53 -4.79
N ALA A 15 -10.13 -6.27 -5.05
CA ALA A 15 -11.49 -5.83 -4.81
C ALA A 15 -11.76 -5.62 -3.32
N ARG A 16 -12.59 -4.62 -3.02
CA ARG A 16 -13.06 -4.41 -1.65
C ARG A 16 -14.01 -5.53 -1.24
N ILE A 17 -13.77 -6.12 -0.08
CA ILE A 17 -14.70 -7.09 0.52
C ILE A 17 -16.05 -6.42 0.79
N THR A 18 -17.11 -7.08 0.39
CA THR A 18 -18.51 -6.63 0.54
C THR A 18 -19.23 -7.44 1.62
N ALA A 19 -20.40 -6.98 2.05
CA ALA A 19 -21.22 -7.71 3.01
C ALA A 19 -21.65 -9.11 2.48
N ASP A 20 -21.80 -9.26 1.15
CA ASP A 20 -22.16 -10.55 0.56
C ASP A 20 -20.99 -11.54 0.55
N ASP A 21 -19.75 -11.07 0.49
CA ASP A 21 -18.57 -11.93 0.60
C ASP A 21 -18.49 -12.57 2.00
N PHE A 22 -18.93 -11.86 3.04
CA PHE A 22 -18.98 -12.41 4.41
C PHE A 22 -19.95 -13.59 4.54
N LYS A 23 -21.00 -13.65 3.71
CA LYS A 23 -21.95 -14.78 3.72
C LYS A 23 -21.34 -16.06 3.16
N GLN A 24 -20.25 -15.96 2.39
CA GLN A 24 -19.54 -17.09 1.79
C GLN A 24 -18.47 -17.67 2.72
N ILE A 25 -18.19 -17.03 3.86
CA ILE A 25 -17.19 -17.50 4.82
C ILE A 25 -17.65 -18.82 5.46
N SER A 26 -16.83 -19.84 5.32
CA SER A 26 -17.03 -21.15 5.94
C SER A 26 -16.00 -21.38 7.03
N TYR A 27 -16.45 -21.43 8.29
CA TYR A 27 -15.56 -21.72 9.41
C TYR A 27 -14.82 -23.07 9.26
N PRO A 28 -15.48 -24.17 8.85
CA PRO A 28 -14.77 -25.43 8.61
C PRO A 28 -13.64 -25.30 7.57
N ARG A 29 -13.88 -24.55 6.49
CA ARG A 29 -12.86 -24.32 5.45
C ARG A 29 -11.71 -23.47 5.96
N ILE A 30 -11.98 -22.44 6.78
CA ILE A 30 -10.92 -21.64 7.41
C ILE A 30 -10.05 -22.53 8.29
N MET A 31 -10.65 -23.40 9.11
CA MET A 31 -9.90 -24.30 10.01
C MET A 31 -9.09 -25.35 9.24
N GLU A 32 -9.59 -25.81 8.11
CA GLU A 32 -8.85 -26.71 7.23
C GLU A 32 -7.60 -26.02 6.67
N MET A 33 -7.76 -24.82 6.11
CA MET A 33 -6.67 -24.01 5.58
C MET A 33 -5.66 -23.65 6.67
N TYR A 34 -6.12 -23.28 7.86
CA TYR A 34 -5.25 -23.02 9.00
C TYR A 34 -4.38 -24.23 9.35
N LYS A 35 -5.00 -25.40 9.51
CA LYS A 35 -4.27 -26.65 9.81
C LYS A 35 -3.26 -27.00 8.72
N GLU A 36 -3.64 -26.82 7.45
CA GLU A 36 -2.75 -27.04 6.32
C GLU A 36 -1.52 -26.13 6.38
N ARG A 37 -1.72 -24.81 6.63
CA ARG A 37 -0.66 -23.81 6.67
C ARG A 37 0.30 -24.01 7.84
N PHE A 38 -0.21 -24.42 8.99
CA PHE A 38 0.57 -24.61 10.21
C PHE A 38 1.02 -26.07 10.48
N ALA A 39 0.76 -26.98 9.55
CA ALA A 39 1.14 -28.40 9.69
C ALA A 39 2.63 -28.66 9.44
N ASP A 40 3.35 -27.70 8.92
CA ASP A 40 4.77 -27.80 8.57
C ASP A 40 5.46 -26.45 8.82
N ALA A 41 6.41 -26.42 9.74
CA ALA A 41 7.13 -25.22 10.13
C ALA A 41 8.46 -25.04 9.36
N SER A 42 8.70 -25.80 8.30
CA SER A 42 9.98 -25.82 7.58
C SER A 42 10.38 -24.46 7.00
N ASP A 43 9.41 -23.61 6.66
CA ASP A 43 9.60 -22.29 6.09
C ASP A 43 9.22 -21.14 7.04
N PHE A 44 9.02 -21.45 8.33
CA PHE A 44 8.71 -20.43 9.31
C PHE A 44 9.96 -19.66 9.72
N VAL A 45 9.79 -18.34 9.86
CA VAL A 45 10.80 -17.44 10.41
C VAL A 45 10.24 -16.84 11.70
N PHE A 46 10.93 -17.08 12.80
CA PHE A 46 10.58 -16.53 14.12
C PHE A 46 11.47 -15.33 14.43
N THR A 47 10.87 -14.16 14.58
CA THR A 47 11.60 -12.92 14.90
C THR A 47 11.23 -12.46 16.31
N PHE A 48 12.23 -12.32 17.16
CA PHE A 48 12.10 -11.80 18.52
C PHE A 48 12.68 -10.40 18.57
N VAL A 49 11.93 -9.44 19.10
CA VAL A 49 12.34 -8.05 19.25
C VAL A 49 12.10 -7.59 20.67
N GLY A 50 13.15 -7.11 21.33
CA GLY A 50 13.07 -6.62 22.71
C GLY A 50 14.39 -6.72 23.45
N ASN A 51 14.35 -6.53 24.76
CA ASN A 51 15.50 -6.78 25.64
C ASN A 51 15.59 -8.29 25.90
N ILE A 52 16.29 -9.01 25.04
CA ILE A 52 16.34 -10.47 25.02
C ILE A 52 17.78 -10.92 25.25
N ASP A 53 17.99 -11.72 26.27
CA ASP A 53 19.21 -12.49 26.45
C ASP A 53 19.10 -13.82 25.66
N THR A 54 20.05 -14.04 24.76
CA THR A 54 20.03 -15.18 23.84
C THR A 54 20.20 -16.53 24.55
N ASP A 55 20.96 -16.58 25.63
CA ASP A 55 21.19 -17.80 26.38
C ASP A 55 19.96 -18.16 27.24
N SER A 56 19.28 -17.15 27.76
CA SER A 56 18.05 -17.33 28.53
C SER A 56 16.86 -17.75 27.67
N ILE A 57 16.75 -17.27 26.41
CA ILE A 57 15.63 -17.64 25.54
C ILE A 57 15.85 -19.00 24.86
N ARG A 58 17.09 -19.43 24.67
CA ARG A 58 17.43 -20.67 23.96
C ARG A 58 16.67 -21.90 24.45
N PRO A 59 16.56 -22.22 25.75
CA PRO A 59 15.83 -23.38 26.22
C PRO A 59 14.35 -23.37 25.81
N PHE A 60 13.73 -22.18 25.79
CA PHE A 60 12.34 -22.02 25.36
C PHE A 60 12.18 -22.22 23.86
N VAL A 61 13.11 -21.69 23.05
CA VAL A 61 13.13 -21.93 21.61
C VAL A 61 13.28 -23.42 21.30
N GLU A 62 14.21 -24.10 21.96
CA GLU A 62 14.43 -25.54 21.81
C GLU A 62 13.20 -26.35 22.24
N GLN A 63 12.55 -25.95 23.32
CA GLN A 63 11.37 -26.68 23.85
C GLN A 63 10.11 -26.43 23.01
N TYR A 64 9.85 -25.23 22.56
CA TYR A 64 8.57 -24.86 21.95
C TYR A 64 8.62 -24.65 20.43
N LEU A 65 9.73 -24.21 19.87
CA LEU A 65 9.83 -23.94 18.43
C LEU A 65 10.57 -25.06 17.70
N ALA A 66 11.67 -25.56 18.25
CA ALA A 66 12.44 -26.66 17.61
C ALA A 66 11.68 -27.98 17.57
N THR A 67 10.62 -28.12 18.36
CA THR A 67 9.74 -29.28 18.38
C THR A 67 8.56 -29.23 17.43
N LEU A 68 8.40 -28.12 16.71
CA LEU A 68 7.35 -27.97 15.69
C LEU A 68 7.58 -28.98 14.55
N PRO A 69 6.50 -29.50 13.94
CA PRO A 69 6.63 -30.47 12.86
C PRO A 69 7.30 -29.84 11.63
N VAL A 70 8.36 -30.50 11.13
CA VAL A 70 9.12 -30.14 9.96
C VAL A 70 9.03 -31.25 8.93
N LYS A 71 8.45 -31.01 7.78
CA LYS A 71 8.24 -31.97 6.68
C LYS A 71 8.97 -31.59 5.39
N GLY A 72 9.70 -30.47 5.41
CA GLY A 72 10.48 -29.99 4.27
C GLY A 72 9.70 -29.18 3.23
N ARG A 73 8.53 -28.63 3.60
CA ARG A 73 7.80 -27.72 2.72
C ARG A 73 8.64 -26.46 2.46
N ALA A 74 8.69 -26.04 1.22
CA ALA A 74 9.22 -24.74 0.82
C ALA A 74 8.18 -24.01 -0.04
N GLU A 75 7.38 -23.17 0.57
CA GLU A 75 6.45 -22.34 -0.16
C GLU A 75 7.19 -21.19 -0.87
N LYS A 76 6.86 -21.00 -2.14
CA LYS A 76 7.34 -19.86 -2.91
C LYS A 76 6.17 -18.93 -3.20
N ALA A 77 6.39 -17.65 -2.92
CA ALA A 77 5.43 -16.64 -3.35
C ALA A 77 5.27 -16.67 -4.88
N ASN A 78 4.02 -16.60 -5.33
CA ASN A 78 3.72 -16.51 -6.77
C ASN A 78 3.47 -15.04 -7.15
N PRO A 79 4.45 -14.34 -7.77
CA PRO A 79 4.28 -12.94 -8.15
C PRO A 79 3.13 -12.71 -9.14
N ALA A 80 2.78 -13.72 -9.96
CA ALA A 80 1.68 -13.62 -10.92
C ALA A 80 0.31 -13.52 -10.24
N GLU A 81 0.21 -13.92 -8.97
CA GLU A 81 -1.03 -13.82 -8.19
C GLU A 81 -1.18 -12.47 -7.45
N VAL A 82 -0.14 -11.66 -7.42
CA VAL A 82 -0.20 -10.32 -6.83
C VAL A 82 -0.88 -9.38 -7.82
N PRO A 83 -1.89 -8.59 -7.39
CA PRO A 83 -2.50 -7.61 -8.27
C PRO A 83 -1.46 -6.64 -8.83
N ALA A 84 -1.30 -6.63 -10.15
CA ALA A 84 -0.40 -5.70 -10.81
C ALA A 84 -1.03 -4.31 -10.90
N ILE A 85 -0.23 -3.27 -10.67
CA ILE A 85 -0.65 -1.89 -10.90
C ILE A 85 -0.82 -1.69 -12.42
N ARG A 86 -1.90 -1.00 -12.80
CA ARG A 86 -2.19 -0.61 -14.19
C ARG A 86 -0.99 0.12 -14.80
N LYS A 87 -0.67 -0.19 -16.05
CA LYS A 87 0.37 0.48 -16.81
C LYS A 87 -0.21 1.56 -17.71
N GLY A 88 0.60 2.58 -17.98
CA GLY A 88 0.25 3.68 -18.86
C GLY A 88 -0.63 4.74 -18.18
N GLU A 89 -0.99 5.77 -18.94
CA GLU A 89 -1.85 6.84 -18.44
C GLU A 89 -3.31 6.38 -18.34
N TYR A 90 -3.94 6.76 -17.23
CA TYR A 90 -5.33 6.46 -16.99
C TYR A 90 -6.01 7.59 -16.20
N THR A 91 -7.11 8.08 -16.71
CA THR A 91 -7.93 9.08 -16.03
C THR A 91 -9.31 8.49 -15.75
N ASN A 92 -9.78 8.61 -14.53
CA ASN A 92 -11.13 8.22 -14.13
C ASN A 92 -11.82 9.37 -13.42
N ILE A 93 -12.91 9.85 -14.01
CA ILE A 93 -13.70 10.94 -13.45
C ILE A 93 -15.13 10.43 -13.25
N PHE A 94 -15.62 10.55 -12.03
CA PHE A 94 -17.00 10.22 -11.70
C PHE A 94 -17.61 11.25 -10.75
N LYS A 95 -18.93 11.33 -10.73
CA LYS A 95 -19.67 12.26 -9.88
C LYS A 95 -20.58 11.50 -8.91
N ARG A 96 -20.71 12.05 -7.71
CA ARG A 96 -21.69 11.61 -6.71
C ARG A 96 -22.39 12.81 -6.13
N ALA A 97 -23.67 12.67 -5.81
CA ALA A 97 -24.39 13.70 -5.07
C ALA A 97 -23.85 13.76 -3.63
N LEU A 98 -23.48 14.95 -3.20
CA LEU A 98 -23.05 15.26 -1.84
C LEU A 98 -23.79 16.50 -1.36
N GLU A 99 -24.06 16.62 -0.06
CA GLU A 99 -24.69 17.80 0.53
C GLU A 99 -23.80 19.05 0.34
N THR A 100 -22.51 18.89 0.58
CA THR A 100 -21.52 19.96 0.33
C THR A 100 -20.72 19.59 -0.92
N PRO A 101 -20.76 20.44 -1.98
CA PRO A 101 -19.98 20.18 -3.18
C PRO A 101 -18.49 20.17 -2.87
N LYS A 102 -17.81 19.09 -3.25
CA LYS A 102 -16.34 18.97 -3.20
C LYS A 102 -15.83 18.10 -4.34
N ALA A 103 -14.59 18.34 -4.75
CA ALA A 103 -13.84 17.48 -5.63
C ALA A 103 -12.70 16.84 -4.85
N SER A 104 -12.63 15.50 -4.88
CA SER A 104 -11.48 14.73 -4.38
C SER A 104 -10.62 14.33 -5.55
N VAL A 105 -9.35 14.67 -5.51
CA VAL A 105 -8.37 14.40 -6.57
C VAL A 105 -7.30 13.47 -6.05
N VAL A 106 -6.99 12.44 -6.84
CA VAL A 106 -5.86 11.53 -6.59
C VAL A 106 -4.99 11.52 -7.83
N ASN A 107 -3.73 11.93 -7.68
CA ASN A 107 -2.68 11.64 -8.65
C ASN A 107 -1.90 10.44 -8.14
N PHE A 108 -1.66 9.47 -9.00
CA PHE A 108 -0.97 8.24 -8.65
C PHE A 108 0.06 7.91 -9.73
N TRP A 109 1.32 7.90 -9.35
CA TRP A 109 2.43 7.53 -10.20
C TRP A 109 3.00 6.20 -9.72
N SER A 110 3.30 5.30 -10.60
CA SER A 110 3.88 4.01 -10.28
C SER A 110 5.02 3.66 -11.22
N GLY A 111 5.93 2.86 -10.72
CA GLY A 111 7.11 2.47 -11.47
C GLY A 111 7.82 1.27 -10.85
N LYS A 112 9.06 1.09 -11.27
CA LYS A 112 9.97 0.12 -10.68
C LYS A 112 11.16 0.84 -10.06
N MET A 113 11.51 0.45 -8.85
CA MET A 113 12.66 0.93 -8.10
C MET A 113 13.18 -0.20 -7.23
N GLU A 114 14.48 -0.38 -7.15
CA GLU A 114 15.08 -1.41 -6.30
C GLU A 114 14.73 -1.19 -4.83
N TYR A 115 14.35 -2.27 -4.14
CA TYR A 115 14.07 -2.22 -2.72
C TYR A 115 15.38 -2.25 -1.93
N ASN A 116 15.88 -1.09 -1.57
CA ASN A 116 17.06 -0.90 -0.73
C ASN A 116 16.89 0.33 0.17
N LEU A 117 17.75 0.47 1.16
CA LEU A 117 17.64 1.55 2.15
C LEU A 117 17.78 2.95 1.52
N GLU A 118 18.68 3.12 0.55
CA GLU A 118 18.91 4.39 -0.12
C GLU A 118 17.64 4.86 -0.85
N ASN A 119 17.03 4.00 -1.63
CA ASN A 119 15.80 4.31 -2.36
C ASN A 119 14.62 4.57 -1.40
N ILE A 120 14.52 3.82 -0.31
CA ILE A 120 13.47 4.04 0.71
C ILE A 120 13.64 5.42 1.36
N LEU A 121 14.87 5.79 1.72
CA LEU A 121 15.15 7.11 2.29
C LEU A 121 14.89 8.21 1.27
N THR A 122 15.32 8.03 0.02
CA THR A 122 15.08 8.99 -1.07
C THR A 122 13.58 9.22 -1.30
N ALA A 123 12.78 8.16 -1.38
CA ALA A 123 11.33 8.26 -1.51
C ALA A 123 10.67 8.96 -0.30
N THR A 124 11.19 8.70 0.90
CA THR A 124 10.71 9.34 2.13
C THR A 124 11.05 10.83 2.15
N MET A 125 12.25 11.20 1.74
CA MET A 125 12.68 12.59 1.64
C MET A 125 11.88 13.35 0.56
N LEU A 126 11.71 12.75 -0.61
CA LEU A 126 10.89 13.32 -1.68
C LEU A 126 9.46 13.61 -1.18
N LYS A 127 8.85 12.64 -0.50
CA LYS A 127 7.53 12.82 0.12
C LYS A 127 7.51 14.03 1.07
N GLN A 128 8.51 14.16 1.95
CA GLN A 128 8.57 15.27 2.90
C GLN A 128 8.74 16.63 2.20
N ILE A 129 9.58 16.69 1.17
CA ILE A 129 9.75 17.91 0.36
C ILE A 129 8.43 18.28 -0.33
N LEU A 130 7.76 17.31 -0.95
CA LEU A 130 6.46 17.53 -1.57
C LEU A 130 5.40 18.02 -0.59
N ASP A 131 5.34 17.46 0.62
CA ASP A 131 4.40 17.93 1.66
C ASP A 131 4.62 19.43 1.99
N LEU A 132 5.89 19.87 2.07
CA LEU A 132 6.22 21.27 2.33
C LEU A 132 5.87 22.17 1.14
N VAL A 133 6.25 21.77 -0.07
CA VAL A 133 5.97 22.54 -1.30
C VAL A 133 4.46 22.65 -1.53
N TYR A 134 3.71 21.57 -1.36
CA TYR A 134 2.25 21.60 -1.52
C TYR A 134 1.55 22.39 -0.42
N MET A 135 2.09 22.41 0.80
CA MET A 135 1.56 23.26 1.86
C MET A 135 1.69 24.73 1.45
N GLU A 136 2.84 25.15 0.97
CA GLU A 136 3.07 26.52 0.50
C GLU A 136 2.22 26.84 -0.74
N LYS A 137 2.41 26.11 -1.84
CA LYS A 137 1.84 26.46 -3.15
C LYS A 137 0.34 26.22 -3.28
N VAL A 138 -0.18 25.19 -2.65
CA VAL A 138 -1.60 24.81 -2.84
C VAL A 138 -2.48 25.35 -1.72
N ARG A 139 -1.99 25.31 -0.48
CA ARG A 139 -2.76 25.78 0.68
C ARG A 139 -2.61 27.28 0.92
N GLU A 140 -1.37 27.79 1.04
CA GLU A 140 -1.11 29.17 1.45
C GLU A 140 -1.28 30.15 0.30
N ASP A 141 -0.68 29.89 -0.86
CA ASP A 141 -0.72 30.80 -2.00
C ASP A 141 -2.11 30.84 -2.67
N GLU A 142 -2.77 29.70 -2.80
CA GLU A 142 -4.02 29.58 -3.56
C GLU A 142 -5.27 29.44 -2.70
N GLY A 143 -5.12 29.05 -1.42
CA GLY A 143 -6.26 28.79 -0.54
C GLY A 143 -7.26 27.79 -1.14
N GLY A 144 -6.75 26.86 -1.96
CA GLY A 144 -7.56 25.95 -2.76
C GLY A 144 -7.95 24.68 -2.05
N THR A 145 -7.25 24.34 -0.98
CA THR A 145 -7.47 23.12 -0.18
C THR A 145 -6.96 23.30 1.25
N TYR A 146 -7.33 22.41 2.14
CA TYR A 146 -6.73 22.32 3.50
C TYR A 146 -5.32 21.74 3.48
N GLY A 147 -4.92 21.05 2.42
CA GLY A 147 -3.61 20.46 2.22
C GLY A 147 -3.63 19.36 1.17
N VAL A 148 -2.47 19.02 0.66
CA VAL A 148 -2.24 17.85 -0.19
C VAL A 148 -1.54 16.80 0.66
N GLN A 149 -2.08 15.60 0.70
CA GLN A 149 -1.49 14.46 1.40
C GLN A 149 -0.69 13.65 0.40
N THR A 150 0.60 13.46 0.69
CA THR A 150 1.46 12.62 -0.14
C THR A 150 1.76 11.28 0.54
N SER A 151 1.93 10.25 -0.25
CA SER A 151 2.45 8.96 0.19
C SER A 151 3.35 8.37 -0.86
N ALA A 152 4.46 7.78 -0.43
CA ALA A 152 5.40 7.08 -1.28
C ALA A 152 5.76 5.74 -0.66
N GLN A 153 5.87 4.70 -1.48
CA GLN A 153 6.21 3.37 -1.00
C GLN A 153 7.02 2.62 -2.05
N ILE A 154 7.98 1.84 -1.57
CA ILE A 154 8.69 0.84 -2.36
C ILE A 154 8.44 -0.51 -1.71
N SER A 155 7.99 -1.50 -2.48
CA SER A 155 7.67 -2.83 -1.98
C SER A 155 8.84 -3.78 -2.13
N SER A 156 9.11 -4.58 -1.09
CA SER A 156 10.02 -5.72 -1.18
C SER A 156 9.40 -6.89 -1.94
N PHE A 157 8.05 -6.97 -1.94
CA PHE A 157 7.29 -7.96 -2.70
C PHE A 157 5.96 -7.36 -3.22
N PRO A 158 5.65 -7.52 -4.52
CA PRO A 158 6.57 -7.94 -5.58
C PRO A 158 7.74 -6.96 -5.68
N GLU A 159 8.94 -7.52 -5.92
CA GLU A 159 10.17 -6.76 -5.88
C GLU A 159 10.16 -5.58 -6.84
N GLY A 160 10.62 -4.45 -6.34
CA GLY A 160 10.79 -3.22 -7.11
C GLY A 160 9.51 -2.48 -7.46
N GLN A 161 8.35 -2.86 -6.95
CA GLN A 161 7.14 -2.06 -7.16
C GLN A 161 7.19 -0.80 -6.30
N THR A 162 7.02 0.36 -6.92
CA THR A 162 6.97 1.65 -6.23
C THR A 162 5.79 2.47 -6.68
N PHE A 163 5.31 3.35 -5.78
CA PHE A 163 4.37 4.40 -6.13
C PHE A 163 4.60 5.67 -5.33
N LEU A 164 4.17 6.77 -5.92
CA LEU A 164 3.94 8.06 -5.29
C LEU A 164 2.48 8.44 -5.50
N GLN A 165 1.81 8.92 -4.45
CA GLN A 165 0.43 9.39 -4.53
C GLN A 165 0.33 10.79 -3.92
N ALA A 166 -0.43 11.67 -4.56
CA ALA A 166 -0.87 12.94 -4.02
C ALA A 166 -2.40 12.99 -4.00
N TYR A 167 -2.98 13.24 -2.83
CA TYR A 167 -4.43 13.33 -2.61
C TYR A 167 -4.78 14.70 -2.03
N PHE A 168 -5.85 15.30 -2.54
CA PHE A 168 -6.42 16.51 -1.96
C PHE A 168 -7.92 16.64 -2.24
N ASP A 169 -8.61 17.34 -1.35
CA ASP A 169 -9.98 17.79 -1.53
C ASP A 169 -9.99 19.29 -1.83
N THR A 170 -10.83 19.73 -2.75
CA THR A 170 -10.96 21.15 -3.15
C THR A 170 -12.38 21.47 -3.61
N ASP A 171 -12.65 22.76 -3.80
CA ASP A 171 -13.85 23.21 -4.51
C ASP A 171 -13.84 22.66 -5.95
N PRO A 172 -14.97 22.11 -6.45
CA PRO A 172 -15.07 21.63 -7.83
C PRO A 172 -14.62 22.63 -8.89
N ALA A 173 -14.84 23.92 -8.67
CA ALA A 173 -14.42 24.98 -9.61
C ALA A 173 -12.90 25.19 -9.63
N LYS A 174 -12.21 24.87 -8.55
CA LYS A 174 -10.75 25.00 -8.43
C LYS A 174 -9.99 23.72 -8.81
N ARG A 175 -10.68 22.59 -9.00
CA ARG A 175 -10.08 21.26 -9.20
C ARG A 175 -8.97 21.25 -10.24
N GLU A 176 -9.22 21.80 -11.42
CA GLU A 176 -8.27 21.74 -12.54
C GLU A 176 -7.03 22.57 -12.26
N LYS A 177 -7.21 23.80 -11.71
CA LYS A 177 -6.10 24.65 -11.33
C LYS A 177 -5.23 24.00 -10.27
N MET A 178 -5.84 23.49 -9.19
CA MET A 178 -5.11 22.83 -8.10
C MET A 178 -4.37 21.57 -8.58
N ASN A 179 -5.01 20.79 -9.44
CA ASN A 179 -4.39 19.60 -10.00
C ASN A 179 -3.18 19.93 -10.91
N ALA A 180 -3.27 21.00 -11.68
CA ALA A 180 -2.15 21.47 -12.50
C ALA A 180 -0.96 21.89 -11.63
N ILE A 181 -1.19 22.63 -10.54
CA ILE A 181 -0.14 23.05 -9.60
C ILE A 181 0.53 21.80 -8.98
N VAL A 182 -0.26 20.85 -8.46
CA VAL A 182 0.29 19.62 -7.86
C VAL A 182 1.20 18.86 -8.82
N ARG A 183 0.85 18.80 -10.10
CA ARG A 183 1.67 18.12 -11.12
C ARG A 183 2.92 18.94 -11.47
N THR A 184 2.76 20.24 -11.67
CA THR A 184 3.88 21.14 -12.00
C THR A 184 4.93 21.17 -10.89
N GLU A 185 4.52 21.23 -9.63
CA GLU A 185 5.46 21.25 -8.51
C GLU A 185 6.19 19.91 -8.34
N LEU A 186 5.60 18.79 -8.71
CA LEU A 186 6.32 17.52 -8.78
C LEU A 186 7.41 17.55 -9.86
N ASP A 187 7.12 18.15 -11.01
CA ASP A 187 8.08 18.26 -12.12
C ASP A 187 9.22 19.27 -11.83
N ASN A 188 9.02 20.20 -10.88
CA ASN A 188 9.99 21.23 -10.48
C ASN A 188 11.02 20.73 -9.45
N ILE A 189 10.82 19.58 -8.82
CA ILE A 189 11.73 18.97 -7.83
C ILE A 189 12.71 18.03 -8.52
#